data_baa22f9ba45fb2bbe972d85beddaac2b
#
_entry.id   baa22f9ba45fb2bbe972d85beddaac2b
#
_cell.length_a   1.000
_cell.length_b   1.000
_cell.length_c   1.000
_cell.angle_alpha   90.00
_cell.angle_beta   90.00
_cell.angle_gamma   90.00
#
_symmetry.space_group_name_H-M   'P 1'
#
loop_
_entity.id
_entity.type
_entity.pdbx_description
1 polymer ?
#
loop_
_entity_poly.entity_id
_entity_poly.type
_entity_poly.pdbx_seq_one_letter_code
_entity_poly.pdbx_strand_id
1 'polypeptide(L)'
;MIMADVFKILFIVLGILIATVAYWLLFEALFKRAVERASVVYEMYPYKVTLIGAVVGVPLFLASLALLNSAAGLKLAGAVLMSALLLVGLVGSSGLARLVGVRLASATDSAYPWRRVLLGGIVLSITFVLTVVCWYFVLPLTLASGVGAVIVS
;
A
#
# COMPACT_ATOMS: atom_id res chain seq x y z
N MET A 1 29.92 -2.72 -12.88
CA MET A 1 29.21 -1.87 -11.91
C MET A 1 27.68 -1.88 -12.16
N ILE A 2 27.22 -1.72 -13.37
CA ILE A 2 25.76 -1.62 -13.69
C ILE A 2 24.96 -2.87 -13.28
N MET A 3 25.48 -4.07 -13.47
CA MET A 3 24.81 -5.33 -13.10
C MET A 3 24.56 -5.45 -11.58
N ALA A 4 25.57 -5.08 -10.76
CA ALA A 4 25.44 -5.16 -9.32
C ALA A 4 24.38 -4.18 -8.77
N ASP A 5 24.27 -3.00 -9.36
CA ASP A 5 23.26 -2.01 -8.96
C ASP A 5 21.84 -2.45 -9.35
N VAL A 6 21.69 -3.09 -10.51
CA VAL A 6 20.39 -3.66 -10.94
C VAL A 6 19.95 -4.77 -9.98
N PHE A 7 20.84 -5.70 -9.63
CA PHE A 7 20.53 -6.75 -8.66
C PHE A 7 20.20 -6.18 -7.28
N LYS A 8 20.91 -5.15 -6.82
CA LYS A 8 20.63 -4.47 -5.56
C LYS A 8 19.20 -3.90 -5.54
N ILE A 9 18.82 -3.16 -6.58
CA ILE A 9 17.47 -2.58 -6.70
C ILE A 9 16.41 -3.69 -6.73
N LEU A 10 16.64 -4.74 -7.52
CA LEU A 10 15.72 -5.87 -7.65
C LEU A 10 15.51 -6.57 -6.30
N PHE A 11 16.57 -6.83 -5.54
CA PHE A 11 16.46 -7.45 -4.21
C PHE A 11 15.76 -6.54 -3.20
N ILE A 12 15.99 -5.23 -3.24
CA ILE A 12 15.28 -4.27 -2.38
C ILE A 12 13.78 -4.28 -2.70
N VAL A 13 13.41 -4.19 -3.97
CA VAL A 13 12.01 -4.22 -4.40
C VAL A 13 11.34 -5.53 -4.00
N LEU A 14 12.00 -6.66 -4.26
CA LEU A 14 11.49 -7.98 -3.87
C LEU A 14 11.32 -8.11 -2.35
N GLY A 15 12.28 -7.61 -1.58
CA GLY A 15 12.21 -7.57 -0.12
C GLY A 15 11.03 -6.76 0.39
N ILE A 16 10.80 -5.58 -0.18
CA ILE A 16 9.65 -4.73 0.16
C ILE A 16 8.33 -5.42 -0.16
N LEU A 17 8.23 -6.06 -1.33
CA LEU A 17 7.03 -6.81 -1.73
C LEU A 17 6.72 -7.94 -0.75
N ILE A 18 7.71 -8.76 -0.43
CA ILE A 18 7.55 -9.88 0.51
C ILE A 18 7.16 -9.37 1.89
N ALA A 19 7.84 -8.33 2.39
CA ALA A 19 7.54 -7.74 3.68
C ALA A 19 6.10 -7.19 3.74
N THR A 20 5.66 -6.49 2.72
CA THR A 20 4.32 -5.91 2.66
C THR A 20 3.24 -6.99 2.69
N VAL A 21 3.39 -8.05 1.89
CA VAL A 21 2.46 -9.19 1.88
C VAL A 21 2.47 -9.91 3.23
N ALA A 22 3.64 -10.10 3.83
CA ALA A 22 3.77 -10.73 5.14
C ALA A 22 3.07 -9.89 6.24
N TYR A 23 3.16 -8.57 6.21
CA TYR A 23 2.42 -7.69 7.12
C TYR A 23 0.91 -7.85 6.96
N TRP A 24 0.39 -7.87 5.75
CA TRP A 24 -1.05 -8.06 5.53
C TRP A 24 -1.55 -9.41 6.04
N LEU A 25 -0.79 -10.48 5.83
CA LEU A 25 -1.10 -11.81 6.38
C LEU A 25 -1.07 -11.81 7.92
N LEU A 26 -0.08 -11.14 8.50
CA LEU A 26 0.02 -11.00 9.95
C LEU A 26 -1.19 -10.26 10.54
N PHE A 27 -1.60 -9.14 9.93
CA PHE A 27 -2.75 -8.38 10.38
C PHE A 27 -4.07 -9.14 10.17
N GLU A 28 -4.22 -9.91 9.09
CA GLU A 28 -5.36 -10.82 8.92
C GLU A 28 -5.39 -11.87 10.04
N ALA A 29 -4.25 -12.44 10.42
CA ALA A 29 -4.18 -13.44 11.47
C ALA A 29 -4.49 -12.85 12.86
N LEU A 30 -3.96 -11.67 13.18
CA LEU A 30 -4.11 -11.03 14.49
C LEU A 30 -5.47 -10.33 14.66
N PHE A 31 -5.97 -9.66 13.61
CA PHE A 31 -7.15 -8.79 13.67
C PHE A 31 -8.22 -9.18 12.65
N LYS A 32 -8.47 -10.49 12.51
CA LYS A 32 -9.42 -11.05 11.54
C LYS A 32 -10.76 -10.30 11.48
N ARG A 33 -11.37 -10.00 12.65
CA ARG A 33 -12.67 -9.30 12.71
C ARG A 33 -12.58 -7.85 12.19
N ALA A 34 -11.49 -7.16 12.47
CA ALA A 34 -11.30 -5.78 12.02
C ALA A 34 -11.06 -5.72 10.51
N VAL A 35 -10.22 -6.62 9.99
CA VAL A 35 -9.93 -6.75 8.56
C VAL A 35 -11.19 -7.14 7.77
N GLU A 36 -12.01 -8.04 8.31
CA GLU A 36 -13.27 -8.46 7.72
C GLU A 36 -14.29 -7.30 7.63
N ARG A 37 -14.44 -6.52 8.71
CA ARG A 37 -15.26 -5.31 8.71
C ARG A 37 -14.74 -4.27 7.70
N ALA A 38 -13.44 -4.03 7.68
CA ALA A 38 -12.83 -3.11 6.74
C ALA A 38 -13.10 -3.55 5.28
N SER A 39 -12.97 -4.83 4.96
CA SER A 39 -13.24 -5.33 3.60
C SER A 39 -14.68 -5.09 3.16
N VAL A 40 -15.68 -5.29 4.06
CA VAL A 40 -17.10 -5.03 3.78
C VAL A 40 -17.37 -3.54 3.55
N VAL A 41 -16.75 -2.67 4.35
CA VAL A 41 -16.92 -1.21 4.21
C VAL A 41 -16.31 -0.71 2.90
N TYR A 42 -15.15 -1.23 2.48
CA TYR A 42 -14.56 -0.96 1.18
C TYR A 42 -15.42 -1.44 0.01
N GLU A 43 -16.10 -2.57 0.16
CA GLU A 43 -17.01 -3.10 -0.87
C GLU A 43 -18.22 -2.20 -1.06
N MET A 44 -18.84 -1.73 0.04
CA MET A 44 -20.04 -0.89 -0.01
C MET A 44 -19.77 0.56 -0.43
N TYR A 45 -18.68 1.17 0.06
CA TYR A 45 -18.44 2.60 -0.09
C TYR A 45 -16.96 2.93 -0.40
N PRO A 46 -16.38 2.48 -1.51
CA PRO A 46 -14.94 2.61 -1.78
C PRO A 46 -14.48 4.07 -1.80
N TYR A 47 -15.23 4.96 -2.44
CA TYR A 47 -14.86 6.39 -2.52
C TYR A 47 -15.00 7.13 -1.20
N LYS A 48 -16.07 6.85 -0.44
CA LYS A 48 -16.29 7.50 0.85
C LYS A 48 -15.23 7.12 1.87
N VAL A 49 -14.86 5.86 1.92
CA VAL A 49 -13.82 5.36 2.83
C VAL A 49 -12.47 6.01 2.54
N THR A 50 -12.09 6.08 1.26
CA THR A 50 -10.84 6.71 0.84
C THR A 50 -10.84 8.21 1.15
N LEU A 51 -11.95 8.90 0.89
CA LEU A 51 -12.07 10.33 1.15
C LEU A 51 -12.03 10.64 2.66
N ILE A 52 -12.76 9.89 3.48
CA ILE A 52 -12.74 10.03 4.94
C ILE A 52 -11.34 9.72 5.48
N GLY A 53 -10.72 8.64 4.98
CA GLY A 53 -9.35 8.28 5.35
C GLY A 53 -8.34 9.39 5.01
N ALA A 54 -8.48 10.03 3.85
CA ALA A 54 -7.63 11.16 3.47
C ALA A 54 -7.89 12.41 4.34
N VAL A 55 -9.16 12.79 4.54
CA VAL A 55 -9.54 13.99 5.30
C VAL A 55 -9.11 13.89 6.78
N VAL A 56 -9.18 12.71 7.37
CA VAL A 56 -8.78 12.47 8.77
C VAL A 56 -7.30 12.10 8.88
N GLY A 57 -6.82 11.22 7.99
CA GLY A 57 -5.46 10.68 8.05
C GLY A 57 -4.39 11.71 7.74
N VAL A 58 -4.61 12.59 6.73
CA VAL A 58 -3.61 13.60 6.34
C VAL A 58 -3.36 14.62 7.47
N PRO A 59 -4.38 15.26 8.09
CA PRO A 59 -4.14 16.15 9.21
C PRO A 59 -3.48 15.47 10.41
N LEU A 60 -3.90 14.24 10.75
CA LEU A 60 -3.28 13.48 11.85
C LEU A 60 -1.82 13.15 11.54
N PHE A 61 -1.51 12.79 10.31
CA PHE A 61 -0.14 12.54 9.87
C PHE A 61 0.73 13.80 9.98
N LEU A 62 0.23 14.94 9.50
CA LEU A 62 0.93 16.23 9.63
C LEU A 62 1.10 16.64 11.09
N ALA A 63 0.07 16.46 11.92
CA ALA A 63 0.15 16.71 13.35
C ALA A 63 1.20 15.83 14.04
N SER A 64 1.27 14.55 13.69
CA SER A 64 2.28 13.63 14.23
C SER A 64 3.70 14.05 13.83
N LEU A 65 3.91 14.50 12.58
CA LEU A 65 5.19 15.03 12.12
C LEU A 65 5.58 16.32 12.85
N ALA A 66 4.62 17.24 13.07
CA ALA A 66 4.85 18.48 13.82
C ALA A 66 5.25 18.18 15.27
N LEU A 67 4.58 17.23 15.93
CA LEU A 67 4.91 16.77 17.27
C LEU A 67 6.30 16.12 17.34
N LEU A 68 6.69 15.32 16.34
CA LEU A 68 8.02 14.71 16.25
C LEU A 68 9.15 15.74 16.13
N ASN A 69 8.87 16.89 15.52
CA ASN A 69 9.83 18.01 15.36
C ASN A 69 9.80 18.99 16.54
N SER A 70 8.97 18.79 17.56
CA SER A 70 8.82 19.67 18.72
C SER A 70 9.75 19.30 19.89
N ALA A 71 9.53 19.89 21.06
CA ALA A 71 10.33 19.62 22.27
C ALA A 71 10.28 18.16 22.73
N ALA A 72 11.29 17.71 23.48
CA ALA A 72 11.54 16.30 23.77
C ALA A 72 10.33 15.52 24.35
N GLY A 73 9.50 16.13 25.20
CA GLY A 73 8.31 15.49 25.77
C GLY A 73 7.20 15.25 24.73
N LEU A 74 7.03 16.16 23.79
CA LEU A 74 6.04 16.06 22.70
C LEU A 74 6.46 15.06 21.61
N LYS A 75 7.75 14.77 21.47
CA LYS A 75 8.27 13.75 20.52
C LYS A 75 7.71 12.37 20.82
N LEU A 76 7.60 11.99 22.10
CA LEU A 76 6.99 10.71 22.47
C LEU A 76 5.53 10.63 22.07
N ALA A 77 4.76 11.69 22.30
CA ALA A 77 3.36 11.76 21.87
C ALA A 77 3.24 11.66 20.33
N GLY A 78 4.11 12.36 19.60
CA GLY A 78 4.18 12.28 18.14
C GLY A 78 4.51 10.87 17.63
N ALA A 79 5.46 10.19 18.28
CA ALA A 79 5.84 8.81 17.93
C ALA A 79 4.70 7.82 18.20
N VAL A 80 4.00 7.95 19.33
CA VAL A 80 2.83 7.11 19.65
C VAL A 80 1.70 7.35 18.65
N LEU A 81 1.41 8.62 18.34
CA LEU A 81 0.37 8.96 17.37
C LEU A 81 0.70 8.41 15.97
N MET A 82 1.95 8.57 15.52
CA MET A 82 2.42 8.05 14.24
C MET A 82 2.31 6.52 14.19
N SER A 83 2.74 5.84 15.24
CA SER A 83 2.67 4.38 15.33
C SER A 83 1.22 3.88 15.30
N ALA A 84 0.32 4.52 16.05
CA ALA A 84 -1.10 4.19 16.05
C ALA A 84 -1.72 4.38 14.66
N LEU A 85 -1.39 5.48 13.98
CA LEU A 85 -1.87 5.79 12.63
C LEU A 85 -1.40 4.76 11.60
N LEU A 86 -0.12 4.36 11.67
CA LEU A 86 0.45 3.30 10.84
C LEU A 86 -0.23 1.95 11.09
N LEU A 87 -0.47 1.58 12.35
CA LEU A 87 -1.15 0.33 12.69
C LEU A 87 -2.58 0.30 12.13
N VAL A 88 -3.34 1.37 12.34
CA VAL A 88 -4.71 1.49 11.80
C VAL A 88 -4.70 1.45 10.27
N GLY A 89 -3.75 2.13 9.63
CA GLY A 89 -3.57 2.11 8.18
C GLY A 89 -3.24 0.72 7.65
N LEU A 90 -2.38 -0.03 8.35
CA LEU A 90 -2.02 -1.40 7.97
C LEU A 90 -3.20 -2.37 8.14
N VAL A 91 -4.00 -2.25 9.20
CA VAL A 91 -5.23 -3.03 9.37
C VAL A 91 -6.24 -2.69 8.27
N GLY A 92 -6.43 -1.41 7.95
CA GLY A 92 -7.32 -0.97 6.87
C GLY A 92 -6.86 -1.49 5.50
N SER A 93 -5.57 -1.38 5.18
CA SER A 93 -5.01 -1.86 3.91
C SER A 93 -5.07 -3.38 3.77
N SER A 94 -4.99 -4.15 4.85
CA SER A 94 -5.19 -5.61 4.81
C SER A 94 -6.64 -5.97 4.43
N GLY A 95 -7.63 -5.16 4.84
CA GLY A 95 -9.02 -5.28 4.39
C GLY A 95 -9.18 -5.08 2.88
N LEU A 96 -8.44 -4.12 2.31
CA LEU A 96 -8.41 -3.91 0.86
C LEU A 96 -7.74 -5.10 0.14
N ALA A 97 -6.61 -5.60 0.65
CA ALA A 97 -5.94 -6.77 0.10
C ALA A 97 -6.87 -8.01 0.10
N ARG A 98 -7.61 -8.21 1.20
CA ARG A 98 -8.64 -9.25 1.28
C ARG A 98 -9.73 -9.08 0.24
N LEU A 99 -10.27 -7.88 0.05
CA LEU A 99 -11.30 -7.58 -0.93
C LEU A 99 -10.84 -7.90 -2.36
N VAL A 100 -9.63 -7.45 -2.73
CA VAL A 100 -9.03 -7.78 -4.03
C VAL A 100 -8.85 -9.29 -4.18
N GLY A 101 -8.36 -9.95 -3.14
CA GLY A 101 -8.20 -11.41 -3.13
C GLY A 101 -9.52 -12.18 -3.27
N VAL A 102 -10.62 -11.69 -2.68
CA VAL A 102 -11.95 -12.30 -2.85
C VAL A 102 -12.43 -12.20 -4.30
N ARG A 103 -12.16 -11.08 -4.96
CA ARG A 103 -12.54 -10.89 -6.38
C ARG A 103 -11.70 -11.73 -7.34
N LEU A 104 -10.48 -12.09 -6.96
CA LEU A 104 -9.56 -12.91 -7.74
C LEU A 104 -9.67 -14.40 -7.41
N ALA A 105 -10.24 -14.74 -6.25
CA ALA A 105 -10.29 -16.11 -5.77
C ALA A 105 -11.24 -16.97 -6.61
N SER A 106 -10.77 -18.14 -6.98
CA SER A 106 -11.56 -19.23 -7.54
C SER A 106 -12.45 -19.87 -6.45
N ALA A 107 -13.47 -20.60 -6.86
CA ALA A 107 -14.36 -21.35 -5.95
C ALA A 107 -13.59 -22.30 -5.01
N THR A 108 -12.45 -22.81 -5.44
CA THR A 108 -11.57 -23.71 -4.67
C THR A 108 -10.84 -23.00 -3.52
N ASP A 109 -10.65 -21.67 -3.60
CA ASP A 109 -9.94 -20.88 -2.57
C ASP A 109 -10.84 -20.44 -1.42
N SER A 110 -12.14 -20.77 -1.49
CA SER A 110 -13.10 -20.42 -0.45
C SER A 110 -12.80 -21.07 0.91
N ALA A 111 -12.16 -22.23 0.91
CA ALA A 111 -11.79 -22.98 2.11
C ALA A 111 -10.65 -22.34 2.93
N TYR A 112 -9.82 -21.48 2.32
CA TYR A 112 -8.62 -20.93 2.97
C TYR A 112 -8.61 -19.40 2.92
N PRO A 113 -9.12 -18.69 3.93
CA PRO A 113 -9.23 -17.22 3.94
C PRO A 113 -7.86 -16.51 3.81
N TRP A 114 -6.77 -17.08 4.32
CA TRP A 114 -5.42 -16.51 4.20
C TRP A 114 -4.90 -16.49 2.75
N ARG A 115 -5.31 -17.45 1.90
CA ARG A 115 -4.93 -17.47 0.48
C ARG A 115 -5.51 -16.27 -0.27
N ARG A 116 -6.69 -15.81 0.11
CA ARG A 116 -7.32 -14.61 -0.48
C ARG A 116 -6.49 -13.37 -0.19
N VAL A 117 -6.06 -13.20 1.06
CA VAL A 117 -5.20 -12.06 1.45
C VAL A 117 -3.84 -12.14 0.75
N LEU A 118 -3.28 -13.34 0.62
CA LEU A 118 -2.02 -13.56 -0.07
C LEU A 118 -2.13 -13.19 -1.56
N LEU A 119 -3.12 -13.68 -2.27
CA LEU A 119 -3.33 -13.36 -3.70
C LEU A 119 -3.62 -11.87 -3.91
N GLY A 120 -4.53 -11.30 -3.13
CA GLY A 120 -4.84 -9.87 -3.19
C GLY A 120 -3.66 -8.99 -2.81
N GLY A 121 -2.87 -9.40 -1.81
CA GLY A 121 -1.66 -8.73 -1.39
C GLY A 121 -0.58 -8.74 -2.47
N ILE A 122 -0.34 -9.87 -3.12
CA ILE A 122 0.61 -9.98 -4.23
C ILE A 122 0.19 -9.05 -5.38
N VAL A 123 -1.07 -9.08 -5.79
CA VAL A 123 -1.57 -8.22 -6.88
C VAL A 123 -1.47 -6.74 -6.53
N LEU A 124 -1.87 -6.34 -5.33
CA LEU A 124 -1.71 -4.96 -4.87
C LEU A 124 -0.25 -4.53 -4.82
N SER A 125 0.63 -5.38 -4.29
CA SER A 125 2.06 -5.09 -4.21
C SER A 125 2.67 -4.92 -5.59
N ILE A 126 2.34 -5.80 -6.53
CA ILE A 126 2.79 -5.68 -7.93
C ILE A 126 2.24 -4.40 -8.56
N THR A 127 0.98 -4.05 -8.31
CA THR A 127 0.38 -2.81 -8.82
C THR A 127 1.13 -1.58 -8.30
N PHE A 128 1.51 -1.54 -7.02
CA PHE A 128 2.31 -0.43 -6.47
C PHE A 128 3.68 -0.32 -7.15
N VAL A 129 4.38 -1.44 -7.31
CA VAL A 129 5.69 -1.45 -7.99
C VAL A 129 5.54 -1.04 -9.45
N LEU A 130 4.54 -1.57 -10.14
CA LEU A 130 4.28 -1.22 -11.54
C LEU A 130 3.96 0.28 -11.70
N THR A 131 3.19 0.85 -10.78
CA THR A 131 2.85 2.28 -10.78
C THR A 131 4.11 3.14 -10.62
N VAL A 132 5.00 2.80 -9.69
CA VAL A 132 6.27 3.52 -9.52
C VAL A 132 7.15 3.40 -10.77
N VAL A 133 7.29 2.19 -11.32
CA VAL A 133 8.06 1.95 -12.54
C VAL A 133 7.45 2.69 -13.73
N CYS A 134 6.13 2.69 -13.88
CA CYS A 134 5.44 3.42 -14.93
C CYS A 134 5.70 4.94 -14.84
N TRP A 135 5.68 5.52 -13.65
CA TRP A 135 5.95 6.95 -13.47
C TRP A 135 7.38 7.33 -13.86
N TYR A 136 8.37 6.52 -13.49
CA TYR A 136 9.76 6.82 -13.74
C TYR A 136 10.22 6.53 -15.19
N PHE A 137 9.64 5.54 -15.85
CA PHE A 137 10.07 5.10 -17.18
C PHE A 137 9.11 5.49 -18.28
N VAL A 138 7.81 5.26 -18.09
CA VAL A 138 6.82 5.47 -19.17
C VAL A 138 6.59 6.97 -19.39
N LEU A 139 6.57 7.78 -18.34
CA LEU A 139 6.31 9.22 -18.47
C LEU A 139 7.44 9.95 -19.21
N PRO A 140 8.74 9.77 -18.91
CA PRO A 140 9.82 10.37 -19.72
C PRO A 140 9.84 9.88 -21.16
N LEU A 141 9.59 8.57 -21.37
CA LEU A 141 9.56 7.99 -22.73
C LEU A 141 8.41 8.53 -23.58
N THR A 142 7.20 8.68 -23.00
CA THR A 142 6.05 9.25 -23.70
C THR A 142 6.26 10.72 -24.03
N LEU A 143 6.85 11.49 -23.13
CA LEU A 143 7.21 12.88 -23.39
C LEU A 143 8.27 13.00 -24.51
N ALA A 144 9.30 12.18 -24.45
CA ALA A 144 10.34 12.14 -25.48
C ALA A 144 9.78 11.74 -26.85
N SER A 145 8.91 10.74 -26.91
CA SER A 145 8.25 10.33 -28.16
C SER A 145 7.28 11.40 -28.68
N GLY A 146 6.58 12.10 -27.79
CA GLY A 146 5.70 13.22 -28.14
C GLY A 146 6.47 14.38 -28.77
N VAL A 147 7.62 14.76 -28.21
CA VAL A 147 8.51 15.78 -28.80
C VAL A 147 9.03 15.32 -30.15
N GLY A 148 9.44 14.05 -30.29
CA GLY A 148 9.88 13.48 -31.56
C GLY A 148 8.80 13.50 -32.63
N ALA A 149 7.56 13.20 -32.27
CA ALA A 149 6.43 13.24 -33.22
C ALA A 149 6.13 14.66 -33.72
N VAL A 150 6.30 15.68 -32.89
CA VAL A 150 6.11 17.10 -33.30
C VAL A 150 7.25 17.59 -34.19
N ILE A 151 8.48 17.11 -34.03
CA ILE A 151 9.63 17.50 -34.85
C ILE A 151 9.56 16.88 -36.26
N VAL A 152 8.97 15.68 -36.38
CA VAL A 152 8.88 14.93 -37.66
C VAL A 152 7.61 15.25 -38.44
N SER A 153 6.60 15.87 -37.82
CA SER A 153 5.36 16.31 -38.51
C SER A 153 5.52 17.68 -39.17
#